data_122934870ba367028a59b419834d8648
#
_entry.id   122934870ba367028a59b419834d8648
#
_cell.length_a   1.000
_cell.length_b   1.000
_cell.length_c   1.000
_cell.angle_alpha   90.00
_cell.angle_beta   90.00
_cell.angle_gamma   90.00
#
_symmetry.space_group_name_H-M   'P 1'
#
loop_
_entity.id
_entity.type
_entity.pdbx_description
1 polymer ?
#
loop_
_entity_poly.entity_id
_entity_poly.type
_entity_poly.pdbx_seq_one_letter_code
_entity_poly.pdbx_strand_id
1 'polypeptide(L)'
;MRKIEKNLLTFQEEFEMANNTSFQKPENIAELVEEYIHKHYMELLELGEIAEKFGFSVSYLTKIFTKFTGKTPSKYIRDYRISLAKQLLRNPNLSISVVGKKVGYPDQFHFSKIFRQATGMSPSEFRTRDS
;
A
#
# COMPACT_ATOMS: atom_id res chain seq x y z
N MET A 1 -2.09 -8.20 25.24
CA MET A 1 -1.05 -7.66 26.11
C MET A 1 0.02 -6.91 25.34
N ARG A 2 0.73 -7.59 24.46
CA ARG A 2 1.77 -6.93 23.68
C ARG A 2 1.27 -5.79 22.79
N LYS A 3 0.09 -5.96 22.20
CA LYS A 3 -0.53 -4.90 21.40
C LYS A 3 -0.68 -3.61 22.17
N ILE A 4 -1.16 -3.71 23.40
CA ILE A 4 -1.38 -2.55 24.25
C ILE A 4 -0.04 -1.90 24.59
N GLU A 5 0.95 -2.70 24.92
CA GLU A 5 2.28 -2.21 25.22
C GLU A 5 2.91 -1.49 24.03
N LYS A 6 2.78 -2.06 22.83
CA LYS A 6 3.32 -1.45 21.62
C LYS A 6 2.62 -0.14 21.29
N ASN A 7 1.31 -0.09 21.50
CA ASN A 7 0.55 1.13 21.25
C ASN A 7 0.94 2.27 22.21
N LEU A 8 1.54 1.93 23.32
CA LEU A 8 2.01 2.91 24.31
C LEU A 8 3.44 3.36 24.06
N LEU A 9 4.16 2.70 23.17
CA LEU A 9 5.54 3.07 22.86
C LEU A 9 5.60 4.34 22.04
N THR A 10 6.60 5.17 22.33
CA THR A 10 6.87 6.35 21.51
C THR A 10 7.60 5.93 20.25
N PHE A 11 7.62 6.82 19.25
CA PHE A 11 8.38 6.59 18.03
C PHE A 11 9.86 6.29 18.35
N GLN A 12 10.45 7.05 19.26
CA GLN A 12 11.85 6.87 19.63
C GLN A 12 12.12 5.49 20.22
N GLU A 13 11.22 5.03 21.11
CA GLU A 13 11.36 3.71 21.70
C GLU A 13 11.26 2.60 20.67
N GLU A 14 10.29 2.69 19.74
CA GLU A 14 10.15 1.73 18.67
C GLU A 14 11.38 1.70 17.76
N PHE A 15 11.92 2.87 17.45
CA PHE A 15 13.10 2.99 16.61
C PHE A 15 14.31 2.32 17.24
N GLU A 16 14.50 2.54 18.55
CA GLU A 16 15.59 1.91 19.28
C GLU A 16 15.45 0.40 19.33
N MET A 17 14.24 -0.09 19.53
CA MET A 17 13.99 -1.53 19.53
C MET A 17 14.34 -2.15 18.19
N ALA A 18 13.93 -1.51 17.08
CA ALA A 18 14.22 -1.99 15.75
C ALA A 18 15.73 -2.06 15.49
N ASN A 19 16.46 -1.03 15.91
CA ASN A 19 17.91 -0.98 15.72
C ASN A 19 18.68 -2.01 16.54
N ASN A 20 18.08 -2.48 17.63
CA ASN A 20 18.72 -3.47 18.49
C ASN A 20 18.50 -4.91 18.03
N THR A 21 17.71 -5.11 16.97
CA THR A 21 17.38 -6.45 16.46
C THR A 21 17.98 -6.60 15.06
N SER A 22 18.84 -7.58 14.86
CA SER A 22 19.58 -7.73 13.62
C SER A 22 18.70 -7.93 12.37
N PHE A 23 17.55 -8.59 12.52
CA PHE A 23 16.64 -8.84 11.39
C PHE A 23 15.48 -7.85 11.33
N GLN A 24 15.43 -6.88 12.24
CA GLN A 24 14.38 -5.86 12.26
C GLN A 24 14.93 -4.46 12.16
N LYS A 25 15.99 -4.30 11.38
CA LYS A 25 16.49 -2.96 11.09
C LYS A 25 15.42 -2.16 10.34
N PRO A 26 15.36 -0.84 10.56
CA PRO A 26 14.32 -0.02 9.92
C PRO A 26 14.22 -0.21 8.42
N GLU A 27 15.34 -0.26 7.70
CA GLU A 27 15.32 -0.47 6.25
C GLU A 27 14.73 -1.82 5.88
N ASN A 28 14.98 -2.86 6.68
CA ASN A 28 14.42 -4.19 6.44
C ASN A 28 12.92 -4.22 6.70
N ILE A 29 12.46 -3.45 7.66
CA ILE A 29 11.03 -3.33 7.94
C ILE A 29 10.31 -2.76 6.73
N ALA A 30 10.86 -1.72 6.13
CA ALA A 30 10.27 -1.12 4.94
C ALA A 30 10.17 -2.14 3.80
N GLU A 31 11.24 -2.90 3.55
CA GLU A 31 11.24 -3.94 2.53
C GLU A 31 10.20 -5.03 2.79
N LEU A 32 10.08 -5.46 4.03
CA LEU A 32 9.10 -6.49 4.40
C LEU A 32 7.67 -5.99 4.21
N VAL A 33 7.42 -4.72 4.51
CA VAL A 33 6.10 -4.13 4.28
C VAL A 33 5.81 -4.03 2.79
N GLU A 34 6.79 -3.65 1.98
CA GLU A 34 6.62 -3.63 0.53
C GLU A 34 6.26 -5.01 0.00
N GLU A 35 6.97 -6.05 0.44
CA GLU A 35 6.65 -7.43 0.04
C GLU A 35 5.24 -7.82 0.45
N TYR A 36 4.83 -7.44 1.66
CA TYR A 36 3.49 -7.72 2.13
C TYR A 36 2.44 -7.07 1.23
N ILE A 37 2.66 -5.82 0.87
CA ILE A 37 1.75 -5.08 -0.02
C ILE A 37 1.69 -5.76 -1.39
N HIS A 38 2.83 -6.16 -1.95
CA HIS A 38 2.87 -6.82 -3.25
C HIS A 38 2.12 -8.16 -3.27
N LYS A 39 2.10 -8.86 -2.15
CA LYS A 39 1.39 -10.12 -2.04
C LYS A 39 -0.10 -9.97 -1.78
N HIS A 40 -0.50 -8.87 -1.14
CA HIS A 40 -1.87 -8.70 -0.63
C HIS A 40 -2.61 -7.49 -1.22
N TYR A 41 -2.09 -6.88 -2.27
CA TYR A 41 -2.66 -5.63 -2.80
C TYR A 41 -4.12 -5.76 -3.23
N MET A 42 -4.57 -6.97 -3.59
CA MET A 42 -5.94 -7.21 -4.02
C MET A 42 -6.93 -7.24 -2.85
N GLU A 43 -6.41 -7.37 -1.64
CA GLU A 43 -7.22 -7.45 -0.43
C GLU A 43 -7.47 -6.06 0.15
N LEU A 44 -8.42 -5.97 1.07
CA LEU A 44 -8.61 -4.75 1.84
C LEU A 44 -7.42 -4.61 2.80
N LEU A 45 -6.53 -3.67 2.49
CA LEU A 45 -5.34 -3.44 3.30
C LEU A 45 -5.57 -2.28 4.25
N GLU A 46 -5.49 -2.54 5.55
CA GLU A 46 -5.59 -1.53 6.59
C GLU A 46 -4.25 -1.39 7.30
N LEU A 47 -3.82 -0.14 7.48
CA LEU A 47 -2.51 0.13 8.08
C LEU A 47 -2.39 -0.43 9.49
N GLY A 48 -3.49 -0.43 10.25
CA GLY A 48 -3.50 -1.00 11.59
C GLY A 48 -3.17 -2.48 11.59
N GLU A 49 -3.72 -3.23 10.65
CA GLU A 49 -3.44 -4.65 10.53
C GLU A 49 -2.01 -4.93 10.11
N ILE A 50 -1.50 -4.14 9.17
CA ILE A 50 -0.11 -4.28 8.72
C ILE A 50 0.85 -3.98 9.87
N ALA A 51 0.63 -2.89 10.58
CA ALA A 51 1.46 -2.51 11.72
C ALA A 51 1.45 -3.58 12.79
N GLU A 52 0.28 -4.12 13.08
CA GLU A 52 0.13 -5.19 14.07
C GLU A 52 0.90 -6.44 13.65
N LYS A 53 0.85 -6.80 12.39
CA LYS A 53 1.57 -7.96 11.88
C LYS A 53 3.07 -7.84 12.10
N PHE A 54 3.62 -6.65 11.92
CA PHE A 54 5.05 -6.42 12.09
C PHE A 54 5.42 -5.98 13.51
N GLY A 55 4.43 -5.83 14.38
CA GLY A 55 4.68 -5.58 15.78
C GLY A 55 4.97 -4.12 16.13
N PHE A 56 4.50 -3.18 15.33
CA PHE A 56 4.75 -1.76 15.55
C PHE A 56 3.46 -0.95 15.52
N SER A 57 3.53 0.28 16.00
CA SER A 57 2.41 1.22 15.88
C SER A 57 2.28 1.70 14.43
N VAL A 58 1.08 2.17 14.07
CA VAL A 58 0.86 2.75 12.75
C VAL A 58 1.76 3.95 12.54
N SER A 59 1.93 4.77 13.58
CA SER A 59 2.78 5.97 13.50
C SER A 59 4.23 5.61 13.18
N TYR A 60 4.79 4.64 13.87
CA TYR A 60 6.16 4.20 13.62
C TYR A 60 6.31 3.62 12.22
N LEU A 61 5.41 2.71 11.85
CA LEU A 61 5.43 2.07 10.54
C LEU A 61 5.37 3.11 9.43
N THR A 62 4.47 4.09 9.55
CA THR A 62 4.32 5.15 8.55
C THR A 62 5.60 5.97 8.40
N LYS A 63 6.20 6.36 9.52
CA LYS A 63 7.43 7.16 9.48
C LYS A 63 8.60 6.41 8.86
N ILE A 64 8.79 5.14 9.27
CA ILE A 64 9.89 4.33 8.75
C ILE A 64 9.66 4.01 7.28
N PHE A 65 8.46 3.62 6.92
CA PHE A 65 8.15 3.29 5.52
C PHE A 65 8.37 4.51 4.63
N THR A 66 7.88 5.68 5.05
CA THR A 66 8.05 6.91 4.28
C THR A 66 9.51 7.30 4.16
N LYS A 67 10.29 7.12 5.23
CA LYS A 67 11.71 7.45 5.22
C LYS A 67 12.48 6.64 4.17
N PHE A 68 12.18 5.34 4.06
CA PHE A 68 12.96 4.46 3.19
C PHE A 68 12.36 4.26 1.79
N THR A 69 11.07 4.55 1.59
CA THR A 69 10.45 4.40 0.27
C THR A 69 10.10 5.73 -0.40
N GLY A 70 10.08 6.81 0.37
CA GLY A 70 9.70 8.12 -0.15
C GLY A 70 8.19 8.34 -0.23
N LYS A 71 7.37 7.35 0.15
CA LYS A 71 5.92 7.42 0.07
C LYS A 71 5.30 6.87 1.36
N THR A 72 4.15 7.44 1.76
CA THR A 72 3.37 6.84 2.84
C THR A 72 2.86 5.48 2.39
N PRO A 73 2.58 4.55 3.32
CA PRO A 73 2.03 3.25 2.94
C PRO A 73 0.75 3.36 2.11
N SER A 74 -0.16 4.26 2.45
CA SER A 74 -1.40 4.45 1.69
C SER A 74 -1.14 4.88 0.26
N LYS A 75 -0.23 5.81 0.07
CA LYS A 75 0.12 6.28 -1.27
C LYS A 75 0.83 5.19 -2.06
N TYR A 76 1.70 4.44 -1.40
CA TYR A 76 2.41 3.33 -2.03
C TYR A 76 1.43 2.27 -2.54
N ILE A 77 0.46 1.88 -1.70
CA ILE A 77 -0.57 0.91 -2.09
C ILE A 77 -1.35 1.42 -3.29
N ARG A 78 -1.79 2.68 -3.23
CA ARG A 78 -2.54 3.29 -4.34
C ARG A 78 -1.73 3.28 -5.63
N ASP A 79 -0.50 3.77 -5.57
CA ASP A 79 0.34 3.87 -6.76
C ASP A 79 0.65 2.49 -7.35
N TYR A 80 0.85 1.49 -6.51
CA TYR A 80 1.08 0.13 -6.95
C TYR A 80 -0.15 -0.43 -7.68
N ARG A 81 -1.33 -0.27 -7.07
CA ARG A 81 -2.59 -0.73 -7.66
C ARG A 81 -2.86 -0.05 -9.00
N ILE A 82 -2.63 1.26 -9.08
CA ILE A 82 -2.85 2.02 -10.32
C ILE A 82 -1.87 1.59 -11.41
N SER A 83 -0.64 1.33 -11.06
CA SER A 83 0.36 0.83 -12.00
C SER A 83 -0.09 -0.50 -12.63
N LEU A 84 -0.59 -1.41 -11.81
CA LEU A 84 -1.12 -2.69 -12.30
C LEU A 84 -2.39 -2.50 -13.13
N ALA A 85 -3.25 -1.57 -12.71
CA ALA A 85 -4.47 -1.27 -13.46
C ALA A 85 -4.14 -0.79 -14.87
N LYS A 86 -3.11 0.05 -15.02
CA LYS A 86 -2.69 0.51 -16.35
C LYS A 86 -2.30 -0.65 -17.24
N GLN A 87 -1.60 -1.64 -16.70
CA GLN A 87 -1.23 -2.82 -17.47
C GLN A 87 -2.45 -3.63 -17.89
N LEU A 88 -3.37 -3.85 -16.96
CA LEU A 88 -4.59 -4.63 -17.25
C LEU A 88 -5.53 -3.92 -18.22
N LEU A 89 -5.58 -2.60 -18.18
CA LEU A 89 -6.43 -1.82 -19.08
C LEU A 89 -6.04 -1.97 -20.54
N ARG A 90 -4.84 -2.40 -20.82
CA ARG A 90 -4.39 -2.66 -22.20
C ARG A 90 -5.06 -3.88 -22.81
N ASN A 91 -5.62 -4.75 -21.96
CA ASN A 91 -6.38 -5.90 -22.44
C ASN A 91 -7.84 -5.49 -22.66
N PRO A 92 -8.29 -5.35 -23.92
CA PRO A 92 -9.66 -4.89 -24.20
C PRO A 92 -10.75 -5.89 -23.79
N ASN A 93 -10.37 -7.12 -23.49
CA ASN A 93 -11.31 -8.14 -23.05
C ASN A 93 -11.68 -8.00 -21.57
N LEU A 94 -10.95 -7.19 -20.81
CA LEU A 94 -11.25 -6.95 -19.42
C LEU A 94 -12.08 -5.67 -19.29
N SER A 95 -13.25 -5.77 -18.64
CA SER A 95 -14.06 -4.57 -18.38
C SER A 95 -13.38 -3.70 -17.33
N ILE A 96 -13.75 -2.43 -17.28
CA ILE A 96 -13.24 -1.50 -16.27
C ILE A 96 -13.54 -2.03 -14.87
N SER A 97 -14.74 -2.55 -14.66
CA SER A 97 -15.14 -3.12 -13.38
C SER A 97 -14.24 -4.29 -12.96
N VAL A 98 -13.93 -5.17 -13.90
CA VAL A 98 -13.07 -6.33 -13.65
C VAL A 98 -11.64 -5.87 -13.31
N VAL A 99 -11.12 -4.88 -14.04
CA VAL A 99 -9.79 -4.35 -13.73
C VAL A 99 -9.74 -3.79 -12.33
N GLY A 100 -10.74 -2.98 -11.95
CA GLY A 100 -10.79 -2.43 -10.59
C GLY A 100 -10.77 -3.51 -9.52
N LYS A 101 -11.57 -4.55 -9.68
CA LYS A 101 -11.61 -5.66 -8.73
C LYS A 101 -10.26 -6.39 -8.63
N LYS A 102 -9.63 -6.62 -9.77
CA LYS A 102 -8.34 -7.33 -9.81
C LYS A 102 -7.24 -6.58 -9.09
N VAL A 103 -7.32 -5.25 -9.04
CA VAL A 103 -6.28 -4.46 -8.37
C VAL A 103 -6.67 -3.99 -6.97
N GLY A 104 -7.82 -4.46 -6.45
CA GLY A 104 -8.18 -4.21 -5.06
C GLY A 104 -9.24 -3.13 -4.85
N TYR A 105 -9.93 -2.71 -5.89
CA TYR A 105 -11.02 -1.73 -5.80
C TYR A 105 -12.32 -2.37 -6.30
N PRO A 106 -13.10 -2.99 -5.39
CA PRO A 106 -14.32 -3.70 -5.81
C PRO A 106 -15.43 -2.78 -6.35
N ASP A 107 -15.46 -1.52 -5.90
CA ASP A 107 -16.43 -0.54 -6.38
C ASP A 107 -15.85 0.17 -7.61
N GLN A 108 -16.50 0.00 -8.75
CA GLN A 108 -16.04 0.59 -10.01
C GLN A 108 -15.97 2.11 -9.96
N PHE A 109 -16.94 2.76 -9.31
CA PHE A 109 -16.94 4.22 -9.23
C PHE A 109 -15.80 4.73 -8.37
N HIS A 110 -15.53 4.04 -7.27
CA HIS A 110 -14.40 4.37 -6.41
C HIS A 110 -13.08 4.15 -7.17
N PHE A 111 -12.97 3.03 -7.88
CA PHE A 111 -11.80 2.76 -8.71
C PHE A 111 -11.56 3.88 -9.72
N SER A 112 -12.60 4.26 -10.47
CA SER A 112 -12.50 5.30 -11.49
C SER A 112 -12.05 6.64 -10.89
N LYS A 113 -12.59 6.98 -9.73
CA LYS A 113 -12.22 8.21 -9.02
C LYS A 113 -10.75 8.21 -8.62
N ILE A 114 -10.28 7.11 -8.01
CA ILE A 114 -8.89 6.98 -7.58
C ILE A 114 -7.96 7.00 -8.81
N PHE A 115 -8.33 6.29 -9.86
CA PHE A 115 -7.54 6.26 -11.09
C PHE A 115 -7.42 7.66 -11.69
N ARG A 116 -8.52 8.39 -11.78
CA ARG A 116 -8.50 9.75 -12.31
C ARG A 116 -7.67 10.71 -11.45
N GLN A 117 -7.75 10.59 -10.13
CA GLN A 117 -6.94 11.40 -9.24
C GLN A 117 -5.45 11.12 -9.42
N ALA A 118 -5.10 9.87 -9.68
CA ALA A 118 -3.70 9.46 -9.82
C ALA A 118 -3.12 9.75 -11.21
N THR A 119 -3.94 9.69 -12.26
CA THR A 119 -3.45 9.77 -13.65
C THR A 119 -3.93 10.98 -14.42
N GLY A 120 -4.97 11.65 -13.94
CA GLY A 120 -5.60 12.75 -14.66
C GLY A 120 -6.65 12.31 -15.67
N MET A 121 -6.86 11.01 -15.85
CA MET A 121 -7.80 10.45 -16.79
C MET A 121 -8.64 9.36 -16.15
N SER A 122 -9.88 9.15 -16.66
CA SER A 122 -10.64 7.99 -16.26
C SER A 122 -10.00 6.73 -16.85
N PRO A 123 -10.31 5.54 -16.29
CA PRO A 123 -9.81 4.29 -16.87
C PRO A 123 -10.20 4.12 -18.34
N SER A 124 -11.43 4.52 -18.71
CA SER A 124 -11.89 4.42 -20.10
C SER A 124 -11.10 5.34 -21.02
N GLU A 125 -10.87 6.58 -20.59
CA GLU A 125 -10.06 7.53 -21.35
C GLU A 125 -8.64 7.02 -21.53
N PHE A 126 -8.07 6.48 -20.45
CA PHE A 126 -6.72 5.93 -20.48
C PHE A 126 -6.61 4.78 -21.48
N ARG A 127 -7.57 3.87 -21.45
CA ARG A 127 -7.60 2.73 -22.39
C ARG A 127 -7.64 3.17 -23.84
N THR A 128 -8.51 4.12 -24.14
CA THR A 128 -8.65 4.64 -25.50
C THR A 128 -7.37 5.32 -25.98
N ARG A 129 -6.75 6.10 -25.10
CA ARG A 129 -5.57 6.88 -25.44
C ARG A 129 -4.31 6.03 -25.59
N ASP A 130 -4.22 4.94 -24.83
CA ASP A 130 -3.06 4.07 -24.80
C ASP A 130 -3.12 2.96 -25.86
N SER A 131 -4.24 2.81 -26.55
CA SER A 131 -4.41 1.77 -27.57
C SER A 131 -3.93 2.20 -28.98
#